data_b746c8ac9e4dc79d57ab98adf0e1212d
#
_entry.id   b746c8ac9e4dc79d57ab98adf0e1212d
#
_cell.length_a   1.000
_cell.length_b   1.000
_cell.length_c   1.000
_cell.angle_alpha   90.00
_cell.angle_beta   90.00
_cell.angle_gamma   90.00
#
_symmetry.space_group_name_H-M   'P 1'
#
loop_
_entity.id
_entity.type
_entity.pdbx_description
1 polymer ?
#
loop_
_entity_poly.entity_id
_entity_poly.type
_entity_poly.pdbx_seq_one_letter_code
_entity_poly.pdbx_strand_id
1 'polypeptide(L)'
;MEGFYSRRKFLKTATAGSAALALSAASYARVLGANDRISIGLIGCGGRGVGAHMPGVHAHQDTQNFEITAVCDPWRLRQEEAAAKAKEWYGREARKFSSYRDLVALKDVDAVMIASPDHLHTTHLEAVAKAGKDAYCEKPLAMTIESLKKACDAVK
;
A
#
# COMPACT_ATOMS: atom_id res chain seq x y z
N MET A 1 53.46 -25.63 6.80
CA MET A 1 53.70 -24.89 5.53
C MET A 1 52.51 -23.99 5.30
N GLU A 2 52.64 -22.72 5.71
CA GLU A 2 51.60 -21.70 5.55
C GLU A 2 51.67 -21.16 4.12
N GLY A 3 50.57 -21.33 3.39
CA GLY A 3 50.47 -20.86 2.02
C GLY A 3 50.32 -19.33 1.93
N PHE A 4 51.36 -18.64 1.48
CA PHE A 4 51.35 -17.21 1.22
C PHE A 4 50.21 -16.84 0.24
N TYR A 5 49.24 -16.08 0.72
CA TYR A 5 48.22 -15.49 -0.13
C TYR A 5 48.86 -14.48 -1.09
N SER A 6 48.87 -14.76 -2.37
CA SER A 6 49.44 -13.87 -3.41
C SER A 6 48.57 -12.63 -3.52
N ARG A 7 49.22 -11.43 -3.68
CA ARG A 7 48.55 -10.14 -3.91
C ARG A 7 47.52 -10.21 -5.04
N ARG A 8 47.79 -11.00 -6.08
CA ARG A 8 46.90 -11.20 -7.24
C ARG A 8 45.64 -11.99 -6.86
N LYS A 9 45.70 -12.89 -5.90
CA LYS A 9 44.55 -13.65 -5.40
C LYS A 9 43.66 -12.76 -4.51
N PHE A 10 44.28 -11.91 -3.70
CA PHE A 10 43.59 -10.91 -2.88
C PHE A 10 42.84 -9.90 -3.75
N LEU A 11 43.44 -9.34 -4.80
CA LEU A 11 42.78 -8.39 -5.70
C LEU A 11 41.62 -9.02 -6.46
N LYS A 12 41.71 -10.28 -6.90
CA LYS A 12 40.58 -10.98 -7.55
C LYS A 12 39.42 -11.24 -6.57
N THR A 13 39.69 -11.48 -5.30
CA THR A 13 38.67 -11.70 -4.28
C THR A 13 38.03 -10.35 -3.87
N ALA A 14 38.83 -9.28 -3.82
CA ALA A 14 38.36 -7.94 -3.52
C ALA A 14 37.43 -7.37 -4.62
N THR A 15 37.73 -7.63 -5.90
CA THR A 15 36.86 -7.20 -7.01
C THR A 15 35.54 -7.98 -7.07
N ALA A 16 35.53 -9.26 -6.71
CA ALA A 16 34.29 -10.04 -6.59
C ALA A 16 33.45 -9.59 -5.38
N GLY A 17 34.10 -9.21 -4.27
CA GLY A 17 33.41 -8.65 -3.09
C GLY A 17 32.83 -7.26 -3.32
N SER A 18 33.49 -6.40 -4.11
CA SER A 18 32.97 -5.05 -4.42
C SER A 18 31.74 -5.09 -5.33
N ALA A 19 31.62 -6.05 -6.26
CA ALA A 19 30.43 -6.23 -7.09
C ALA A 19 29.24 -6.72 -6.26
N ALA A 20 29.46 -7.61 -5.28
CA ALA A 20 28.42 -8.07 -4.36
C ALA A 20 27.94 -6.96 -3.40
N LEU A 21 28.86 -6.08 -2.95
CA LEU A 21 28.52 -4.91 -2.14
C LEU A 21 27.78 -3.83 -2.95
N ALA A 22 28.09 -3.67 -4.24
CA ALA A 22 27.37 -2.75 -5.12
C ALA A 22 25.93 -3.20 -5.40
N LEU A 23 25.69 -4.52 -5.53
CA LEU A 23 24.34 -5.10 -5.64
C LEU A 23 23.55 -4.94 -4.34
N SER A 24 24.20 -5.08 -3.17
CA SER A 24 23.56 -4.86 -1.88
C SER A 24 23.27 -3.37 -1.64
N ALA A 25 24.16 -2.45 -2.07
CA ALA A 25 23.94 -1.00 -1.96
C ALA A 25 22.79 -0.50 -2.86
N ALA A 26 22.65 -1.04 -4.08
CA ALA A 26 21.52 -0.77 -4.95
C ALA A 26 20.20 -1.33 -4.38
N SER A 27 20.26 -2.46 -3.67
CA SER A 27 19.13 -3.02 -2.92
C SER A 27 18.79 -2.16 -1.69
N TYR A 28 19.78 -1.63 -0.99
CA TYR A 28 19.60 -0.75 0.17
C TYR A 28 19.02 0.63 -0.23
N ALA A 29 19.42 1.19 -1.36
CA ALA A 29 18.83 2.44 -1.87
C ALA A 29 17.34 2.28 -2.22
N ARG A 30 16.91 1.09 -2.66
CA ARG A 30 15.49 0.73 -2.78
C ARG A 30 14.76 0.61 -1.44
N VAL A 31 15.46 0.18 -0.40
CA VAL A 31 14.89 0.00 0.95
C VAL A 31 14.73 1.33 1.68
N LEU A 32 15.62 2.30 1.50
CA LEU A 32 15.52 3.63 2.11
C LEU A 32 14.29 4.41 1.60
N GLY A 33 13.94 4.30 0.32
CA GLY A 33 12.71 4.89 -0.20
C GLY A 33 11.44 4.10 0.13
N ALA A 34 11.55 2.82 0.52
CA ALA A 34 10.40 1.98 0.87
C ALA A 34 9.88 2.23 2.30
N ASN A 35 10.74 2.66 3.22
CA ASN A 35 10.34 2.97 4.60
C ASN A 35 9.62 4.31 4.74
N ASP A 36 9.80 5.22 3.77
CA ASP A 36 9.13 6.53 3.74
C ASP A 36 7.88 6.51 2.84
N ARG A 37 7.55 5.35 2.24
CA ARG A 37 6.42 5.21 1.34
C ARG A 37 5.13 5.04 2.10
N ILE A 38 4.15 5.89 1.82
CA ILE A 38 2.81 5.79 2.37
C ILE A 38 2.05 4.68 1.62
N SER A 39 1.72 3.64 2.35
CA SER A 39 1.01 2.46 1.87
C SER A 39 -0.50 2.66 1.99
N ILE A 40 -1.20 2.62 0.86
CA ILE A 40 -2.63 2.90 0.79
C ILE A 40 -3.41 1.63 0.49
N GLY A 41 -4.47 1.39 1.27
CA GLY A 41 -5.51 0.40 1.01
C GLY A 41 -6.71 1.03 0.28
N LEU A 42 -7.37 0.27 -0.60
CA LEU A 42 -8.64 0.67 -1.23
C LEU A 42 -9.75 -0.29 -0.81
N ILE A 43 -10.83 0.23 -0.24
CA ILE A 43 -12.09 -0.51 0.02
C ILE A 43 -13.15 -0.05 -0.97
N GLY A 44 -13.61 -0.96 -1.84
CA GLY A 44 -14.52 -0.67 -2.94
C GLY A 44 -13.77 -0.44 -4.26
N CYS A 45 -13.61 -1.50 -5.05
CA CYS A 45 -12.91 -1.49 -6.34
C CYS A 45 -13.86 -1.23 -7.52
N GLY A 46 -14.96 -0.55 -7.29
CA GLY A 46 -15.90 -0.13 -8.34
C GLY A 46 -15.39 1.05 -9.17
N GLY A 47 -16.27 1.59 -10.02
CA GLY A 47 -15.93 2.71 -10.92
C GLY A 47 -15.35 3.93 -10.18
N ARG A 48 -15.84 4.23 -8.97
CA ARG A 48 -15.33 5.35 -8.17
C ARG A 48 -13.92 5.06 -7.62
N GLY A 49 -13.72 3.88 -7.03
CA GLY A 49 -12.42 3.48 -6.49
C GLY A 49 -11.35 3.37 -7.58
N VAL A 50 -11.58 2.53 -8.59
CA VAL A 50 -10.61 2.25 -9.66
C VAL A 50 -10.55 3.34 -10.72
N GLY A 51 -11.67 4.02 -11.00
CA GLY A 51 -11.74 5.04 -12.04
C GLY A 51 -11.36 6.45 -11.60
N ALA A 52 -11.42 6.76 -10.29
CA ALA A 52 -11.12 8.11 -9.79
C ALA A 52 -10.05 8.11 -8.68
N HIS A 53 -10.24 7.33 -7.60
CA HIS A 53 -9.31 7.40 -6.46
C HIS A 53 -7.94 6.81 -6.78
N MET A 54 -7.87 5.65 -7.41
CA MET A 54 -6.59 5.05 -7.80
C MET A 54 -5.78 5.95 -8.74
N PRO A 55 -6.37 6.52 -9.84
CA PRO A 55 -5.65 7.49 -10.68
C PRO A 55 -5.24 8.75 -9.94
N GLY A 56 -6.07 9.26 -9.04
CA GLY A 56 -5.74 10.44 -8.21
C GLY A 56 -4.50 10.23 -7.35
N VAL A 57 -4.37 9.08 -6.70
CA VAL A 57 -3.18 8.72 -5.93
C VAL A 57 -1.97 8.52 -6.85
N HIS A 58 -2.15 7.79 -7.94
CA HIS A 58 -1.06 7.52 -8.89
C HIS A 58 -0.47 8.80 -9.50
N ALA A 59 -1.29 9.81 -9.79
CA ALA A 59 -0.82 11.09 -10.30
C ALA A 59 0.15 11.83 -9.37
N HIS A 60 0.17 11.50 -8.09
CA HIS A 60 1.03 12.11 -7.06
C HIS A 60 2.10 11.16 -6.50
N GLN A 61 2.24 9.94 -7.06
CA GLN A 61 3.16 8.93 -6.52
C GLN A 61 4.61 9.39 -6.40
N ASP A 62 5.10 10.14 -7.42
CA ASP A 62 6.50 10.57 -7.46
C ASP A 62 6.80 11.73 -6.52
N THR A 63 5.80 12.57 -6.22
CA THR A 63 5.94 13.76 -5.37
C THR A 63 5.61 13.48 -3.90
N GLN A 64 4.70 12.55 -3.64
CA GLN A 64 4.18 12.24 -2.29
C GLN A 64 4.56 10.84 -1.80
N ASN A 65 5.26 10.07 -2.63
CA ASN A 65 5.71 8.71 -2.31
C ASN A 65 4.55 7.76 -1.87
N PHE A 66 3.43 7.79 -2.61
CA PHE A 66 2.27 6.93 -2.38
C PHE A 66 2.33 5.63 -3.18
N GLU A 67 1.83 4.53 -2.61
CA GLU A 67 1.60 3.28 -3.30
C GLU A 67 0.31 2.60 -2.84
N ILE A 68 -0.48 2.07 -3.78
CA ILE A 68 -1.64 1.25 -3.44
C ILE A 68 -1.17 -0.20 -3.29
N THR A 69 -1.15 -0.68 -2.06
CA THR A 69 -0.57 -1.98 -1.69
C THR A 69 -1.60 -3.05 -1.37
N ALA A 70 -2.86 -2.66 -1.15
CA ALA A 70 -3.96 -3.55 -0.82
C ALA A 70 -5.29 -3.05 -1.41
N VAL A 71 -6.11 -3.97 -1.90
CA VAL A 71 -7.44 -3.70 -2.44
C VAL A 71 -8.47 -4.67 -1.85
N CYS A 72 -9.68 -4.18 -1.61
CA CYS A 72 -10.76 -4.95 -1.02
C CYS A 72 -12.08 -4.71 -1.75
N ASP A 73 -12.68 -5.79 -2.21
CA ASP A 73 -14.03 -5.81 -2.79
C ASP A 73 -14.63 -7.22 -2.59
N PRO A 74 -15.92 -7.40 -2.30
CA PRO A 74 -16.53 -8.72 -2.25
C PRO A 74 -16.55 -9.42 -3.61
N TRP A 75 -16.47 -8.68 -4.72
CA TRP A 75 -16.46 -9.23 -6.06
C TRP A 75 -15.02 -9.42 -6.57
N ARG A 76 -14.60 -10.70 -6.71
CA ARG A 76 -13.24 -11.07 -7.10
C ARG A 76 -12.76 -10.40 -8.39
N LEU A 77 -13.61 -10.27 -9.41
CA LEU A 77 -13.25 -9.62 -10.67
C LEU A 77 -12.78 -8.16 -10.42
N ARG A 78 -13.45 -7.44 -9.54
CA ARG A 78 -13.07 -6.06 -9.17
C ARG A 78 -11.75 -6.00 -8.42
N GLN A 79 -11.48 -6.98 -7.56
CA GLN A 79 -10.16 -7.08 -6.90
C GLN A 79 -9.05 -7.31 -7.93
N GLU A 80 -9.27 -8.21 -8.90
CA GLU A 80 -8.29 -8.53 -9.94
C GLU A 80 -8.01 -7.32 -10.84
N GLU A 81 -9.04 -6.60 -11.29
CA GLU A 81 -8.91 -5.37 -12.07
C GLU A 81 -8.08 -4.29 -11.32
N ALA A 82 -8.41 -4.05 -10.06
CA ALA A 82 -7.70 -3.07 -9.23
C ALA A 82 -6.24 -3.48 -8.96
N ALA A 83 -6.00 -4.75 -8.64
CA ALA A 83 -4.66 -5.26 -8.38
C ALA A 83 -3.78 -5.27 -9.64
N ALA A 84 -4.34 -5.60 -10.81
CA ALA A 84 -3.64 -5.52 -12.08
C ALA A 84 -3.22 -4.08 -12.41
N LYS A 85 -4.10 -3.11 -12.17
CA LYS A 85 -3.80 -1.69 -12.36
C LYS A 85 -2.71 -1.19 -11.42
N ALA A 86 -2.72 -1.60 -10.16
CA ALA A 86 -1.63 -1.31 -9.23
C ALA A 86 -0.30 -1.92 -9.70
N LYS A 87 -0.33 -3.15 -10.22
CA LYS A 87 0.85 -3.81 -10.78
C LYS A 87 1.43 -3.08 -11.98
N GLU A 88 0.56 -2.58 -12.88
CA GLU A 88 0.98 -1.78 -14.04
C GLU A 88 1.73 -0.52 -13.60
N TRP A 89 1.25 0.17 -12.57
CA TRP A 89 1.80 1.45 -12.11
C TRP A 89 3.02 1.32 -11.19
N TYR A 90 2.98 0.36 -10.27
CA TYR A 90 3.99 0.24 -9.20
C TYR A 90 4.93 -0.95 -9.39
N GLY A 91 4.73 -1.77 -10.44
CA GLY A 91 5.53 -2.97 -10.70
C GLY A 91 5.26 -4.14 -9.73
N ARG A 92 4.34 -3.96 -8.78
CA ARG A 92 3.95 -4.94 -7.77
C ARG A 92 2.43 -5.03 -7.66
N GLU A 93 1.92 -6.26 -7.63
CA GLU A 93 0.48 -6.51 -7.48
C GLU A 93 0.01 -6.16 -6.06
N ALA A 94 -1.08 -5.41 -5.94
CA ALA A 94 -1.73 -5.14 -4.66
C ALA A 94 -2.34 -6.44 -4.09
N ARG A 95 -2.24 -6.61 -2.78
CA ARG A 95 -2.88 -7.73 -2.07
C ARG A 95 -4.40 -7.61 -2.16
N LYS A 96 -5.08 -8.74 -2.38
CA LYS A 96 -6.52 -8.80 -2.64
C LYS A 96 -7.26 -9.36 -1.44
N PHE A 97 -8.34 -8.70 -1.02
CA PHE A 97 -9.16 -9.08 0.13
C PHE A 97 -10.64 -9.03 -0.23
N SER A 98 -11.41 -10.01 0.23
CA SER A 98 -12.88 -10.01 0.13
C SER A 98 -13.54 -9.37 1.35
N SER A 99 -12.83 -9.29 2.47
CA SER A 99 -13.28 -8.66 3.70
C SER A 99 -12.46 -7.40 4.00
N TYR A 100 -13.13 -6.27 4.22
CA TYR A 100 -12.48 -5.05 4.64
C TYR A 100 -11.72 -5.19 5.97
N ARG A 101 -12.19 -6.08 6.86
CA ARG A 101 -11.54 -6.33 8.15
C ARG A 101 -10.13 -6.87 7.98
N ASP A 102 -9.93 -7.74 6.99
CA ASP A 102 -8.62 -8.33 6.72
C ASP A 102 -7.66 -7.27 6.15
N LEU A 103 -8.15 -6.37 5.29
CA LEU A 103 -7.35 -5.24 4.80
C LEU A 103 -6.98 -4.28 5.93
N VAL A 104 -7.95 -3.90 6.77
CA VAL A 104 -7.74 -2.96 7.89
C VAL A 104 -6.79 -3.54 8.95
N ALA A 105 -6.74 -4.86 9.13
CA ALA A 105 -5.83 -5.53 10.06
C ALA A 105 -4.35 -5.52 9.62
N LEU A 106 -4.05 -5.13 8.39
CA LEU A 106 -2.67 -5.07 7.88
C LEU A 106 -1.89 -3.98 8.60
N LYS A 107 -0.75 -4.34 9.19
CA LYS A 107 0.11 -3.40 9.93
C LYS A 107 0.90 -2.47 9.03
N ASP A 108 1.10 -2.87 7.78
CA ASP A 108 1.89 -2.19 6.76
C ASP A 108 1.02 -1.38 5.78
N VAL A 109 -0.21 -1.09 6.13
CA VAL A 109 -1.10 -0.13 5.46
C VAL A 109 -1.27 1.08 6.38
N ASP A 110 -0.94 2.26 5.90
CA ASP A 110 -0.96 3.51 6.67
C ASP A 110 -2.30 4.22 6.55
N ALA A 111 -2.86 4.28 5.34
CA ALA A 111 -4.09 4.97 5.03
C ALA A 111 -5.04 4.10 4.19
N VAL A 112 -6.35 4.38 4.28
CA VAL A 112 -7.38 3.65 3.54
C VAL A 112 -8.31 4.61 2.80
N MET A 113 -8.46 4.39 1.50
CA MET A 113 -9.50 5.03 0.70
C MET A 113 -10.78 4.18 0.73
N ILE A 114 -11.91 4.81 1.03
CA ILE A 114 -13.21 4.16 1.13
C ILE A 114 -14.10 4.67 0.00
N ALA A 115 -14.37 3.79 -0.98
CA ALA A 115 -15.22 4.02 -2.15
C ALA A 115 -16.25 2.90 -2.32
N SER A 116 -16.66 2.32 -1.21
CA SER A 116 -17.73 1.32 -1.11
C SER A 116 -19.11 1.94 -1.35
N PRO A 117 -20.20 1.16 -1.40
CA PRO A 117 -21.56 1.74 -1.43
C PRO A 117 -21.86 2.63 -0.22
N ASP A 118 -22.61 3.68 -0.44
CA ASP A 118 -22.87 4.78 0.51
C ASP A 118 -23.28 4.32 1.92
N HIS A 119 -24.11 3.29 2.02
CA HIS A 119 -24.58 2.74 3.30
C HIS A 119 -23.51 2.04 4.13
N LEU A 120 -22.33 1.79 3.55
CA LEU A 120 -21.20 1.14 4.22
C LEU A 120 -20.07 2.13 4.61
N HIS A 121 -20.14 3.38 4.15
CA HIS A 121 -19.08 4.37 4.39
C HIS A 121 -18.74 4.51 5.87
N THR A 122 -19.76 4.76 6.72
CA THR A 122 -19.54 4.92 8.17
C THR A 122 -19.02 3.66 8.85
N THR A 123 -19.49 2.48 8.43
CA THR A 123 -19.02 1.19 8.97
C THR A 123 -17.54 0.96 8.66
N HIS A 124 -17.13 1.26 7.44
CA HIS A 124 -15.73 1.11 7.01
C HIS A 124 -14.85 2.18 7.66
N LEU A 125 -15.31 3.44 7.71
CA LEU A 125 -14.59 4.52 8.37
C LEU A 125 -14.36 4.24 9.86
N GLU A 126 -15.37 3.76 10.56
CA GLU A 126 -15.26 3.37 11.97
C GLU A 126 -14.19 2.26 12.16
N ALA A 127 -14.16 1.26 11.29
CA ALA A 127 -13.18 0.19 11.36
C ALA A 127 -11.75 0.69 11.09
N VAL A 128 -11.57 1.56 10.11
CA VAL A 128 -10.28 2.17 9.75
C VAL A 128 -9.76 3.04 10.89
N ALA A 129 -10.61 3.90 11.46
CA ALA A 129 -10.26 4.77 12.59
C ALA A 129 -9.87 3.95 13.84
N LYS A 130 -10.64 2.91 14.18
CA LYS A 130 -10.31 2.00 15.30
C LYS A 130 -9.00 1.25 15.12
N ALA A 131 -8.57 1.05 13.88
CA ALA A 131 -7.26 0.46 13.58
C ALA A 131 -6.12 1.49 13.61
N GLY A 132 -6.39 2.75 13.91
CA GLY A 132 -5.40 3.83 13.98
C GLY A 132 -4.82 4.22 12.62
N LYS A 133 -5.59 4.05 11.54
CA LYS A 133 -5.15 4.39 10.18
C LYS A 133 -5.84 5.65 9.69
N ASP A 134 -5.15 6.40 8.84
CA ASP A 134 -5.75 7.54 8.14
C ASP A 134 -6.82 7.07 7.15
N ALA A 135 -7.83 7.90 6.92
CA ALA A 135 -8.93 7.57 6.02
C ALA A 135 -9.30 8.72 5.08
N TYR A 136 -9.49 8.37 3.82
CA TYR A 136 -10.25 9.17 2.87
C TYR A 136 -11.57 8.45 2.58
N CYS A 137 -12.69 9.05 2.95
CA CYS A 137 -14.02 8.45 2.76
C CYS A 137 -14.83 9.25 1.73
N GLU A 138 -15.41 8.54 0.77
CA GLU A 138 -16.30 9.16 -0.22
C GLU A 138 -17.58 9.72 0.40
N LYS A 139 -18.14 10.66 -0.34
CA LYS A 139 -19.45 11.25 -0.04
C LYS A 139 -20.59 10.33 -0.57
N PRO A 140 -21.77 10.36 0.04
CA PRO A 140 -22.09 10.94 1.34
C PRO A 140 -21.45 10.16 2.48
N LEU A 141 -20.97 10.86 3.49
CA LEU A 141 -20.28 10.20 4.61
C LEU A 141 -21.19 9.25 5.37
N ALA A 142 -22.46 9.59 5.51
CA ALA A 142 -23.45 8.80 6.26
C ALA A 142 -24.83 8.91 5.62
N MET A 143 -25.63 7.85 5.80
CA MET A 143 -27.03 7.79 5.38
C MET A 143 -28.01 8.19 6.51
N THR A 144 -27.55 8.20 7.77
CA THR A 144 -28.35 8.57 8.95
C THR A 144 -27.52 9.38 9.93
N ILE A 145 -28.18 10.22 10.73
CA ILE A 145 -27.53 11.01 11.80
C ILE A 145 -26.91 10.08 12.86
N GLU A 146 -27.53 8.96 13.13
CA GLU A 146 -27.00 7.99 14.10
C GLU A 146 -25.67 7.38 13.63
N SER A 147 -25.60 6.93 12.38
CA SER A 147 -24.36 6.39 11.81
C SER A 147 -23.27 7.46 11.70
N LEU A 148 -23.63 8.71 11.39
CA LEU A 148 -22.69 9.82 11.38
C LEU A 148 -22.07 10.06 12.76
N LYS A 149 -22.89 10.08 13.82
CA LYS A 149 -22.38 10.27 15.19
C LYS A 149 -21.39 9.18 15.57
N LYS A 150 -21.71 7.89 15.31
CA LYS A 150 -20.81 6.76 15.57
C LYS A 150 -19.46 6.91 14.83
N ALA A 151 -19.49 7.32 13.58
CA ALA A 151 -18.27 7.54 12.80
C ALA A 151 -17.45 8.71 13.36
N CYS A 152 -18.08 9.83 13.73
CA CYS A 152 -17.41 10.97 14.36
C CYS A 152 -16.78 10.61 15.71
N ASP A 153 -17.43 9.78 16.51
CA ASP A 153 -16.90 9.35 17.81
C ASP A 153 -15.72 8.37 17.65
N ALA A 154 -15.66 7.61 16.57
CA ALA A 154 -14.55 6.72 16.27
C ALA A 154 -13.28 7.46 15.76
N VAL A 155 -13.45 8.64 15.18
CA VAL A 155 -12.35 9.44 14.59
C VAL A 155 -11.72 10.39 15.60
N LYS A 156 -12.40 10.71 16.72
CA LYS A 156 -11.89 11.57 17.82
C LYS A 156 -10.86 10.83 18.67
#